data_07277a825939d6c129475d0cfd1a87cd
#
_entry.id   07277a825939d6c129475d0cfd1a87cd
#
_cell.length_a   1.000
_cell.length_b   1.000
_cell.length_c   1.000
_cell.angle_alpha   90.00
_cell.angle_beta   90.00
_cell.angle_gamma   90.00
#
_symmetry.space_group_name_H-M   'P 1'
#
loop_
_entity.id
_entity.type
_entity.pdbx_description
1 polymer ?
#
loop_
_entity_poly.entity_id
_entity_poly.type
_entity_poly.pdbx_seq_one_letter_code
_entity_poly.pdbx_strand_id
1 'polypeptide(L)'
;MKMNNFLKKAKNNSIWVIFVAIFIVASILSRNFLTYRNLTSVLMTESIIGILAVGIMWCILSRGIDLSAGSLVALSSVIVASLSQTPGYSSAMYKGLNVPVPVAVIAAVALAALFGLSNGLIIAYTKIPPFIS
;
A
#
# COMPACT_ATOMS: atom_id res chain seq x y z
N MET A 1 5.92 12.05 -44.91
CA MET A 1 4.70 11.26 -44.60
C MET A 1 4.82 10.35 -43.38
N LYS A 2 5.97 9.70 -43.08
CA LYS A 2 6.17 8.84 -41.89
C LYS A 2 6.21 9.62 -40.56
N MET A 3 6.75 10.83 -40.54
CA MET A 3 6.92 11.67 -39.33
C MET A 3 5.58 12.13 -38.72
N ASN A 4 4.59 12.42 -39.55
CA ASN A 4 3.24 12.80 -39.07
C ASN A 4 2.49 11.65 -38.40
N ASN A 5 2.72 10.41 -38.82
CA ASN A 5 2.10 9.24 -38.21
C ASN A 5 2.73 8.90 -36.84
N PHE A 6 4.05 9.13 -36.69
CA PHE A 6 4.74 8.98 -35.42
C PHE A 6 4.27 10.01 -34.39
N LEU A 7 4.17 11.28 -34.79
CA LEU A 7 3.67 12.35 -33.92
C LEU A 7 2.19 12.17 -33.53
N LYS A 8 1.36 11.68 -34.46
CA LYS A 8 -0.04 11.31 -34.15
C LYS A 8 -0.14 10.15 -33.18
N LYS A 9 0.70 9.14 -33.33
CA LYS A 9 0.76 7.97 -32.44
C LYS A 9 1.33 8.33 -31.07
N ALA A 10 2.34 9.22 -31.02
CA ALA A 10 2.89 9.77 -29.78
C ALA A 10 1.87 10.64 -29.04
N LYS A 11 1.06 11.43 -29.75
CA LYS A 11 -0.01 12.23 -29.15
C LYS A 11 -1.14 11.38 -28.59
N ASN A 12 -1.45 10.25 -29.23
CA ASN A 12 -2.47 9.32 -28.73
C ASN A 12 -2.00 8.50 -27.51
N ASN A 13 -0.67 8.33 -27.34
CA ASN A 13 -0.03 7.60 -26.25
C ASN A 13 0.89 8.51 -25.42
N SER A 14 0.55 9.78 -25.26
CA SER A 14 1.41 10.79 -24.60
C SER A 14 1.86 10.38 -23.20
N ILE A 15 1.02 9.68 -22.44
CA ILE A 15 1.36 9.20 -21.11
C ILE A 15 2.56 8.23 -21.16
N TRP A 16 2.56 7.29 -22.11
CA TRP A 16 3.66 6.34 -22.27
C TRP A 16 4.95 7.00 -22.73
N VAL A 17 4.83 7.99 -23.62
CA VAL A 17 6.00 8.77 -24.11
C VAL A 17 6.61 9.56 -22.97
N ILE A 18 5.79 10.24 -22.15
CA ILE A 18 6.25 10.97 -20.97
C ILE A 18 6.88 10.02 -19.95
N PHE A 19 6.26 8.88 -19.68
CA PHE A 19 6.78 7.88 -18.76
C PHE A 19 8.17 7.39 -19.18
N VAL A 20 8.33 7.01 -20.46
CA VAL A 20 9.61 6.54 -20.99
C VAL A 20 10.66 7.65 -20.95
N ALA A 21 10.29 8.88 -21.28
CA ALA A 21 11.21 10.02 -21.22
C ALA A 21 11.71 10.27 -19.80
N ILE A 22 10.81 10.28 -18.80
CA ILE A 22 11.17 10.44 -17.39
C ILE A 22 12.05 9.28 -16.92
N PHE A 23 11.72 8.05 -17.30
CA PHE A 23 12.49 6.87 -16.95
C PHE A 23 13.92 6.93 -17.49
N ILE A 24 14.10 7.34 -18.75
CA ILE A 24 15.43 7.50 -19.37
C ILE A 24 16.21 8.61 -18.66
N VAL A 25 15.59 9.76 -18.43
CA VAL A 25 16.22 10.89 -17.73
C VAL A 25 16.67 10.48 -16.33
N ALA A 26 15.80 9.83 -15.56
CA ALA A 26 16.13 9.34 -14.23
C ALA A 26 17.29 8.31 -14.24
N SER A 27 17.30 7.42 -15.24
CA SER A 27 18.36 6.42 -15.42
C SER A 27 19.74 7.05 -15.72
N ILE A 28 19.76 8.18 -16.42
CA ILE A 28 21.02 8.89 -16.76
C ILE A 28 21.49 9.75 -15.58
N LEU A 29 20.56 10.46 -14.91
CA LEU A 29 20.90 11.36 -13.81
C LEU A 29 21.31 10.62 -12.54
N SER A 30 20.77 9.45 -12.27
CA SER A 30 21.02 8.72 -11.02
C SER A 30 21.69 7.38 -11.28
N ARG A 31 22.93 7.23 -10.83
CA ARG A 31 23.69 5.95 -10.90
C ARG A 31 23.01 4.82 -10.11
N ASN A 32 22.21 5.18 -9.12
CA ASN A 32 21.54 4.21 -8.24
C ASN A 32 20.14 3.81 -8.75
N PHE A 33 19.63 4.47 -9.82
CA PHE A 33 18.26 4.28 -10.28
C PHE A 33 17.98 2.84 -10.72
N LEU A 34 18.85 2.24 -11.52
CA LEU A 34 18.72 0.86 -12.02
C LEU A 34 19.50 -0.17 -11.18
N THR A 35 19.86 0.16 -9.93
CA THR A 35 20.49 -0.83 -9.05
C THR A 35 19.48 -1.84 -8.55
N TYR A 36 19.94 -3.09 -8.34
CA TYR A 36 19.11 -4.15 -7.76
C TYR A 36 18.44 -3.73 -6.45
N ARG A 37 19.17 -3.02 -5.59
CA ARG A 37 18.65 -2.52 -4.31
C ARG A 37 17.49 -1.55 -4.50
N ASN A 38 17.59 -0.61 -5.44
CA ASN A 38 16.53 0.35 -5.71
C ASN A 38 15.31 -0.33 -6.35
N LEU A 39 15.53 -1.22 -7.32
CA LEU A 39 14.45 -1.94 -7.97
C LEU A 39 13.67 -2.82 -7.00
N THR A 40 14.35 -3.55 -6.11
CA THR A 40 13.67 -4.34 -5.08
C THR A 40 12.94 -3.46 -4.07
N SER A 41 13.49 -2.32 -3.68
CA SER A 41 12.82 -1.36 -2.79
C SER A 41 11.54 -0.81 -3.42
N VAL A 42 11.59 -0.42 -4.69
CA VAL A 42 10.40 0.05 -5.44
C VAL A 42 9.35 -1.06 -5.52
N LEU A 43 9.76 -2.28 -5.92
CA LEU A 43 8.83 -3.41 -6.02
C LEU A 43 8.16 -3.75 -4.68
N MET A 44 8.89 -3.70 -3.58
CA MET A 44 8.33 -3.91 -2.24
C MET A 44 7.29 -2.84 -1.90
N THR A 45 7.61 -1.56 -2.12
CA THR A 45 6.70 -0.45 -1.85
C THR A 45 5.44 -0.53 -2.71
N GLU A 46 5.59 -0.77 -4.01
CA GLU A 46 4.47 -0.86 -4.95
C GLU A 46 3.62 -2.11 -4.70
N SER A 47 4.20 -3.20 -4.19
CA SER A 47 3.44 -4.39 -3.79
C SER A 47 2.48 -4.10 -2.64
N ILE A 48 2.90 -3.31 -1.66
CA ILE A 48 2.04 -2.89 -0.54
C ILE A 48 0.87 -2.04 -1.08
N ILE A 49 1.19 -1.05 -1.92
CA ILE A 49 0.18 -0.18 -2.56
C ILE A 49 -0.79 -1.01 -3.42
N GLY A 50 -0.26 -2.00 -4.16
CA GLY A 50 -1.07 -2.90 -4.99
C GLY A 50 -2.08 -3.71 -4.18
N ILE A 51 -1.67 -4.28 -3.04
CA ILE A 51 -2.57 -5.02 -2.14
C ILE A 51 -3.66 -4.10 -1.58
N LEU A 52 -3.28 -2.90 -1.14
CA LEU A 52 -4.22 -1.89 -0.66
C LEU A 52 -5.21 -1.47 -1.74
N ALA A 53 -4.75 -1.27 -2.97
CA ALA A 53 -5.59 -0.89 -4.10
C ALA A 53 -6.67 -1.94 -4.39
N VAL A 54 -6.35 -3.24 -4.28
CA VAL A 54 -7.34 -4.33 -4.41
C VAL A 54 -8.39 -4.24 -3.30
N GLY A 55 -7.98 -3.99 -2.05
CA GLY A 55 -8.92 -3.79 -0.93
C GLY A 55 -9.87 -2.61 -1.17
N ILE A 56 -9.30 -1.45 -1.53
CA ILE A 56 -10.08 -0.23 -1.79
C ILE A 56 -11.00 -0.40 -3.01
N MET A 57 -10.59 -1.16 -4.02
CA MET A 57 -11.41 -1.46 -5.19
C MET A 57 -12.75 -2.11 -4.79
N TRP A 58 -12.76 -3.05 -3.84
CA TRP A 58 -13.99 -3.66 -3.34
C TRP A 58 -14.91 -2.65 -2.65
N CYS A 59 -14.34 -1.70 -1.90
CA CYS A 59 -15.11 -0.62 -1.29
C CYS A 59 -15.74 0.30 -2.34
N ILE A 60 -15.01 0.65 -3.39
CA ILE A 60 -15.53 1.48 -4.49
C ILE A 60 -16.64 0.75 -5.25
N LEU A 61 -16.48 -0.55 -5.52
CA LEU A 61 -17.50 -1.37 -6.19
C LEU A 61 -18.81 -1.44 -5.38
N SER A 62 -18.73 -1.42 -4.05
CA SER A 62 -19.89 -1.34 -3.16
C SER A 62 -20.46 0.07 -2.99
N ARG A 63 -19.99 1.04 -3.80
CA ARG A 63 -20.37 2.47 -3.73
C ARG A 63 -19.99 3.14 -2.40
N GLY A 64 -19.02 2.58 -1.69
CA GLY A 64 -18.45 3.14 -0.48
C GLY A 64 -17.12 3.83 -0.74
N ILE A 65 -16.72 4.73 0.16
CA ILE A 65 -15.37 5.31 0.21
C ILE A 65 -14.82 4.93 1.58
N ASP A 66 -13.77 4.11 1.60
CA ASP A 66 -13.10 3.72 2.84
C ASP A 66 -11.89 4.63 3.07
N LEU A 67 -11.99 5.50 4.06
CA LEU A 67 -10.90 6.37 4.51
C LEU A 67 -10.08 5.71 5.63
N SER A 68 -10.52 4.57 6.17
CA SER A 68 -9.88 3.88 7.28
C SER A 68 -8.66 3.04 6.84
N ALA A 69 -8.51 2.75 5.54
CA ALA A 69 -7.46 1.87 5.02
C ALA A 69 -6.05 2.29 5.48
N GLY A 70 -5.73 3.60 5.44
CA GLY A 70 -4.43 4.11 5.90
C GLY A 70 -4.20 3.92 7.40
N SER A 71 -5.21 4.15 8.22
CA SER A 71 -5.13 3.97 9.68
C SER A 71 -5.02 2.49 10.06
N LEU A 72 -5.70 1.60 9.35
CA LEU A 72 -5.59 0.15 9.55
C LEU A 72 -4.20 -0.38 9.20
N VAL A 73 -3.58 0.14 8.13
CA VAL A 73 -2.19 -0.19 7.79
C VAL A 73 -1.23 0.27 8.88
N ALA A 74 -1.38 1.50 9.36
CA ALA A 74 -0.55 2.03 10.45
C ALA A 74 -0.72 1.19 11.73
N LEU A 75 -1.96 0.90 12.13
CA LEU A 75 -2.25 0.07 13.29
C LEU A 75 -1.64 -1.33 13.17
N SER A 76 -1.84 -2.00 12.03
CA SER A 76 -1.29 -3.32 11.76
C SER A 76 0.24 -3.33 11.83
N SER A 77 0.89 -2.31 11.30
CA SER A 77 2.35 -2.16 11.35
C SER A 77 2.86 -2.00 12.78
N VAL A 78 2.18 -1.19 13.60
CA VAL A 78 2.52 -1.01 15.02
C VAL A 78 2.34 -2.31 15.80
N ILE A 79 1.26 -3.04 15.56
CA ILE A 79 1.00 -4.34 16.23
C ILE A 79 2.09 -5.34 15.88
N VAL A 80 2.42 -5.54 14.62
CA VAL A 80 3.47 -6.47 14.22
C VAL A 80 4.81 -6.05 14.82
N ALA A 81 5.17 -4.77 14.69
CA ALA A 81 6.44 -4.27 15.22
C ALA A 81 6.55 -4.38 16.74
N SER A 82 5.46 -4.12 17.48
CA SER A 82 5.47 -4.19 18.95
C SER A 82 5.51 -5.62 19.49
N LEU A 83 4.86 -6.58 18.81
CA LEU A 83 4.82 -7.97 19.23
C LEU A 83 6.08 -8.76 18.87
N SER A 84 6.73 -8.43 17.73
CA SER A 84 7.88 -9.18 17.21
C SER A 84 9.24 -8.53 17.51
N GLN A 85 9.32 -7.77 18.62
CA GLN A 85 10.56 -7.10 19.02
C GLN A 85 11.64 -8.10 19.44
N THR A 86 12.90 -7.77 19.09
CA THR A 86 14.05 -8.61 19.47
C THR A 86 14.23 -8.61 20.99
N PRO A 87 14.49 -9.78 21.62
CA PRO A 87 14.81 -9.86 23.02
C PRO A 87 15.99 -8.94 23.38
N GLY A 88 15.85 -8.16 24.45
CA GLY A 88 16.89 -7.22 24.89
C GLY A 88 16.85 -5.84 24.24
N TYR A 89 15.91 -5.56 23.33
CA TYR A 89 15.73 -4.22 22.81
C TYR A 89 15.31 -3.26 23.95
N SER A 90 16.15 -2.23 24.21
CA SER A 90 15.99 -1.34 25.38
C SER A 90 14.68 -0.54 25.36
N SER A 91 14.19 -0.19 24.20
CA SER A 91 12.95 0.56 23.97
C SER A 91 11.76 -0.34 23.62
N ALA A 92 11.82 -1.63 23.98
CA ALA A 92 10.73 -2.55 23.72
C ALA A 92 9.44 -2.09 24.43
N MET A 93 8.33 -2.05 23.68
CA MET A 93 7.01 -1.69 24.21
C MET A 93 6.54 -2.74 25.22
N TYR A 94 6.78 -4.02 24.93
CA TYR A 94 6.46 -5.14 25.81
C TYR A 94 7.75 -5.92 26.15
N LYS A 95 8.36 -5.58 27.29
CA LYS A 95 9.59 -6.25 27.75
C LYS A 95 9.34 -7.74 27.99
N GLY A 96 10.17 -8.59 27.36
CA GLY A 96 10.07 -10.05 27.50
C GLY A 96 9.07 -10.73 26.57
N LEU A 97 8.31 -9.98 25.77
CA LEU A 97 7.44 -10.54 24.75
C LEU A 97 8.22 -10.63 23.44
N ASN A 98 8.37 -11.84 22.92
CA ASN A 98 9.00 -12.11 21.64
C ASN A 98 8.11 -13.09 20.85
N VAL A 99 7.12 -12.53 20.17
CA VAL A 99 6.19 -13.33 19.37
C VAL A 99 6.81 -13.57 17.99
N PRO A 100 6.80 -14.81 17.46
CA PRO A 100 7.24 -15.07 16.09
C PRO A 100 6.49 -14.19 15.09
N VAL A 101 7.22 -13.62 14.13
CA VAL A 101 6.66 -12.69 13.11
C VAL A 101 5.38 -13.21 12.45
N PRO A 102 5.27 -14.49 12.03
CA PRO A 102 4.04 -14.99 11.43
C PRO A 102 2.82 -14.91 12.36
N VAL A 103 3.00 -15.14 13.65
CA VAL A 103 1.92 -15.05 14.66
C VAL A 103 1.52 -13.59 14.87
N ALA A 104 2.48 -12.67 14.94
CA ALA A 104 2.22 -11.23 15.02
C ALA A 104 1.45 -10.73 13.80
N VAL A 105 1.79 -11.20 12.59
CA VAL A 105 1.07 -10.87 11.35
C VAL A 105 -0.37 -11.39 11.39
N ILE A 106 -0.58 -12.65 11.80
CA ILE A 106 -1.93 -13.21 11.93
C ILE A 106 -2.77 -12.41 12.93
N ALA A 107 -2.19 -12.03 14.07
CA ALA A 107 -2.88 -11.20 15.05
C ALA A 107 -3.26 -9.83 14.50
N ALA A 108 -2.35 -9.18 13.76
CA ALA A 108 -2.63 -7.89 13.13
C ALA A 108 -3.74 -7.98 12.07
N VAL A 109 -3.71 -9.03 11.23
CA VAL A 109 -4.77 -9.28 10.22
C VAL A 109 -6.12 -9.56 10.89
N ALA A 110 -6.14 -10.36 11.96
CA ALA A 110 -7.38 -10.65 12.69
C ALA A 110 -7.97 -9.37 13.31
N LEU A 111 -7.16 -8.52 13.91
CA LEU A 111 -7.62 -7.23 14.45
C LEU A 111 -8.11 -6.29 13.37
N ALA A 112 -7.39 -6.17 12.25
CA ALA A 112 -7.83 -5.36 11.11
C ALA A 112 -9.18 -5.86 10.54
N ALA A 113 -9.36 -7.19 10.45
CA ALA A 113 -10.61 -7.80 10.02
C ALA A 113 -11.77 -7.51 10.99
N LEU A 114 -11.53 -7.52 12.30
CA LEU A 114 -12.53 -7.16 13.31
C LEU A 114 -12.96 -5.69 13.20
N PHE A 115 -12.01 -4.78 13.01
CA PHE A 115 -12.32 -3.37 12.78
C PHE A 115 -13.11 -3.17 11.48
N GLY A 116 -12.67 -3.79 10.38
CA GLY A 116 -13.38 -3.73 9.10
C GLY A 116 -14.81 -4.31 9.19
N LEU A 117 -14.97 -5.43 9.89
CA LEU A 117 -16.28 -6.03 10.12
C LEU A 117 -17.19 -5.12 10.96
N SER A 118 -16.66 -4.56 12.04
CA SER A 118 -17.40 -3.62 12.90
C SER A 118 -17.87 -2.41 12.12
N ASN A 119 -16.97 -1.81 11.33
CA ASN A 119 -17.28 -0.66 10.49
C ASN A 119 -18.33 -1.02 9.41
N GLY A 120 -18.15 -2.15 8.73
CA GLY A 120 -19.11 -2.65 7.76
C GLY A 120 -20.51 -2.92 8.35
N LEU A 121 -20.59 -3.47 9.56
CA LEU A 121 -21.86 -3.68 10.26
C LEU A 121 -22.53 -2.34 10.61
N ILE A 122 -21.78 -1.36 11.12
CA ILE A 122 -22.32 -0.03 11.41
C ILE A 122 -22.94 0.57 10.15
N ILE A 123 -22.21 0.59 9.04
CA ILE A 123 -22.70 1.12 7.76
C ILE A 123 -23.97 0.38 7.30
N ALA A 124 -23.97 -0.95 7.38
CA ALA A 124 -25.09 -1.77 6.92
C ALA A 124 -26.37 -1.55 7.72
N TYR A 125 -26.27 -1.40 9.04
CA TYR A 125 -27.43 -1.25 9.90
C TYR A 125 -27.90 0.19 10.07
N THR A 126 -26.98 1.16 10.09
CA THR A 126 -27.33 2.58 10.34
C THR A 126 -27.61 3.37 9.07
N LYS A 127 -27.25 2.82 7.89
CA LYS A 127 -27.35 3.52 6.60
C LYS A 127 -26.58 4.86 6.56
N ILE A 128 -25.61 5.03 7.46
CA ILE A 128 -24.73 6.19 7.46
C ILE A 128 -23.82 6.12 6.23
N PRO A 129 -23.52 7.25 5.57
CA PRO A 129 -22.58 7.26 4.47
C PRO A 129 -21.20 6.72 4.88
N PRO A 130 -20.56 5.84 4.09
CA PRO A 130 -19.32 5.16 4.46
C PRO A 130 -18.14 6.07 4.82
N PHE A 131 -18.15 7.34 4.38
CA PHE A 131 -17.08 8.29 4.68
C PHE A 131 -17.20 8.95 6.07
N ILE A 132 -18.26 8.67 6.81
CA ILE A 132 -18.52 9.26 8.15
C ILE A 132 -18.28 8.23 9.26
N SER A 133 -18.22 6.95 8.93
CA SER A 133 -18.10 5.86 9.92
C SER A 133 -16.65 5.50 10.25
#